data_a5153962776fee329de2294330bc3455
#
_entry.id   a5153962776fee329de2294330bc3455
#
_cell.length_a   1.000
_cell.length_b   1.000
_cell.length_c   1.000
_cell.angle_alpha   90.00
_cell.angle_beta   90.00
_cell.angle_gamma   90.00
#
_symmetry.space_group_name_H-M   'P 1'
#
loop_
_entity.id
_entity.type
_entity.pdbx_description
1 polymer ?
#
loop_
_entity_poly.entity_id
_entity_poly.type
_entity_poly.pdbx_seq_one_letter_code
_entity_poly.pdbx_strand_id
1 'polypeptide(L)'
;MKMLLPVLLMLATGKTILPGEVKVKTLPPESREVLDYLPRNIVIAHRGTTCWAPGGAAMRWARNIGADYLELDLQRTKDGVLIALHDVNLRRTTNVETVFPDRADSPVSEFTLEELRQLDAGSWFNKANPDRARKAFEGLDILTLEDVVRIAEGYRIVRDRAGKRVYDIDGQGRKHTRYEKDPDDNGNRPGIYPETKEPHLFPGMEKDLVIELQRLGWYHPDAGQMKQIPVTAGKVAIANSSARVILQTFSDESLVKLKEAFPRRIPTCFLLWLGNDVSDLKQNTPEQYAAKINFGIENGAVIMGPSIAGAPNHYDELLSPGNGELIYRSGMAIH
;
A
#
# COMPACT_ATOMS: atom_id res chain seq x y z
N MET A 1 53.22 30.11 2.36
CA MET A 1 53.12 29.21 1.23
C MET A 1 51.89 28.32 1.48
N LYS A 2 50.70 28.75 0.97
CA LYS A 2 49.44 28.02 1.14
C LYS A 2 49.25 27.07 -0.06
N MET A 3 49.30 25.78 0.19
CA MET A 3 48.94 24.76 -0.80
C MET A 3 47.41 24.69 -0.93
N LEU A 4 46.91 25.07 -2.10
CA LEU A 4 45.55 24.74 -2.52
C LEU A 4 45.52 23.28 -3.00
N LEU A 5 44.75 22.44 -2.35
CA LEU A 5 44.33 21.13 -2.89
C LEU A 5 43.24 21.36 -3.93
N PRO A 6 43.32 20.76 -5.13
CA PRO A 6 42.22 20.78 -6.07
C PRO A 6 41.14 19.76 -5.60
N VAL A 7 39.91 20.24 -5.40
CA VAL A 7 38.73 19.41 -5.23
C VAL A 7 38.42 18.81 -6.61
N LEU A 8 38.65 17.51 -6.75
CA LEU A 8 38.30 16.75 -7.93
C LEU A 8 36.78 16.51 -7.89
N LEU A 9 36.03 17.30 -8.65
CA LEU A 9 34.61 17.11 -8.86
C LEU A 9 34.43 15.86 -9.75
N MET A 10 34.10 14.70 -9.16
CA MET A 10 33.67 13.53 -9.94
C MET A 10 32.31 13.85 -10.55
N LEU A 11 32.32 14.25 -11.81
CA LEU A 11 31.12 14.24 -12.65
C LEU A 11 30.71 12.78 -12.87
N ALA A 12 29.67 12.35 -12.19
CA ALA A 12 29.00 11.11 -12.51
C ALA A 12 28.44 11.23 -13.95
N THR A 13 29.03 10.49 -14.88
CA THR A 13 28.54 10.37 -16.26
C THR A 13 27.33 9.46 -16.30
N GLY A 14 26.25 9.88 -15.64
CA GLY A 14 24.94 9.34 -15.93
C GLY A 14 24.59 9.75 -17.36
N LYS A 15 24.22 8.80 -18.23
CA LYS A 15 23.68 9.11 -19.56
C LYS A 15 22.47 10.02 -19.36
N THR A 16 22.66 11.32 -19.62
CA THR A 16 21.56 12.29 -19.62
C THR A 16 20.72 11.98 -20.85
N ILE A 17 19.47 11.61 -20.65
CA ILE A 17 18.52 11.50 -21.76
C ILE A 17 18.28 12.92 -22.25
N LEU A 18 18.64 13.21 -23.50
CA LEU A 18 18.43 14.54 -24.06
C LEU A 18 16.94 14.82 -24.21
N PRO A 19 16.44 15.98 -23.72
CA PRO A 19 15.05 16.37 -23.90
C PRO A 19 14.72 16.41 -25.39
N GLY A 20 13.81 15.54 -25.86
CA GLY A 20 13.35 15.49 -27.25
C GLY A 20 13.56 14.17 -27.98
N GLU A 21 14.45 13.30 -27.52
CA GLU A 21 14.72 12.00 -28.17
C GLU A 21 13.63 10.96 -27.91
N VAL A 22 12.95 11.03 -26.76
CA VAL A 22 11.87 10.11 -26.39
C VAL A 22 10.58 10.87 -26.18
N LYS A 23 9.53 10.51 -26.94
CA LYS A 23 8.20 11.09 -26.80
C LYS A 23 7.41 10.32 -25.74
N VAL A 24 6.93 11.03 -24.74
CA VAL A 24 6.04 10.51 -23.71
C VAL A 24 4.67 11.15 -23.86
N LYS A 25 3.61 10.35 -23.79
CA LYS A 25 2.23 10.83 -23.79
C LYS A 25 1.96 11.65 -22.52
N THR A 26 1.11 12.65 -22.65
CA THR A 26 0.63 13.42 -21.50
C THR A 26 -0.66 12.82 -20.97
N LEU A 27 -0.90 13.01 -19.67
CA LEU A 27 -2.16 12.61 -19.04
C LEU A 27 -3.36 13.24 -19.74
N PRO A 28 -4.42 12.47 -20.02
CA PRO A 28 -5.67 13.02 -20.51
C PRO A 28 -6.33 13.93 -19.46
N PRO A 29 -7.23 14.86 -19.87
CA PRO A 29 -7.84 15.83 -18.95
C PRO A 29 -8.50 15.19 -17.72
N GLU A 30 -9.24 14.12 -17.90
CA GLU A 30 -9.90 13.37 -16.83
C GLU A 30 -8.93 12.73 -15.84
N SER A 31 -7.73 12.36 -16.29
CA SER A 31 -6.70 11.82 -15.40
C SER A 31 -6.01 12.95 -14.61
N ARG A 32 -5.85 14.13 -15.20
CA ARG A 32 -5.37 15.32 -14.46
C ARG A 32 -6.34 15.75 -13.40
N GLU A 33 -7.64 15.75 -13.69
CA GLU A 33 -8.68 16.05 -12.71
C GLU A 33 -8.59 15.10 -11.50
N VAL A 34 -8.33 13.81 -11.72
CA VAL A 34 -8.11 12.85 -10.64
C VAL A 34 -6.85 13.20 -9.83
N LEU A 35 -5.80 13.68 -10.48
CA LEU A 35 -4.56 14.09 -9.82
C LEU A 35 -4.76 15.33 -8.91
N ASP A 36 -5.66 16.22 -9.27
CA ASP A 36 -5.98 17.42 -8.49
C ASP A 36 -6.60 17.09 -7.11
N TYR A 37 -7.09 15.84 -6.91
CA TYR A 37 -7.56 15.37 -5.61
C TYR A 37 -6.43 15.07 -4.63
N LEU A 38 -5.19 14.96 -5.08
CA LEU A 38 -4.04 14.63 -4.25
C LEU A 38 -3.49 15.86 -3.54
N PRO A 39 -3.15 15.77 -2.25
CA PRO A 39 -2.29 16.76 -1.60
C PRO A 39 -0.95 16.86 -2.32
N ARG A 40 -0.33 18.05 -2.34
CA ARG A 40 0.94 18.26 -3.06
C ARG A 40 2.11 17.49 -2.48
N ASN A 41 2.18 17.38 -1.17
CA ASN A 41 3.22 16.66 -0.45
C ASN A 41 2.52 15.71 0.50
N ILE A 42 2.57 14.42 0.23
CA ILE A 42 1.93 13.39 1.04
C ILE A 42 2.98 12.53 1.75
N VAL A 43 2.61 12.10 2.95
CA VAL A 43 3.38 11.11 3.73
C VAL A 43 2.63 9.79 3.69
N ILE A 44 3.22 8.80 3.03
CA ILE A 44 2.70 7.44 2.93
C ILE A 44 3.42 6.57 3.95
N ALA A 45 2.69 6.01 4.92
CA ALA A 45 3.26 5.11 5.91
C ALA A 45 3.31 3.68 5.35
N HIS A 46 4.44 3.30 4.76
CA HIS A 46 4.67 1.98 4.18
C HIS A 46 4.41 0.87 5.21
N ARG A 47 3.41 0.02 4.94
CA ARG A 47 2.89 -1.03 5.83
C ARG A 47 2.59 -0.52 7.24
N GLY A 48 2.11 0.73 7.35
CA GLY A 48 1.83 1.37 8.62
C GLY A 48 3.04 1.58 9.52
N THR A 49 4.23 1.87 8.98
CA THR A 49 5.48 2.03 9.76
C THR A 49 5.96 0.74 10.47
N THR A 50 5.99 -0.38 9.73
CA THR A 50 6.43 -1.69 10.27
C THR A 50 7.86 -1.72 10.83
N CYS A 51 8.67 -0.69 10.58
CA CYS A 51 9.96 -0.54 11.24
C CYS A 51 9.85 -0.25 12.76
N TRP A 52 8.67 0.16 13.27
CA TRP A 52 8.44 0.52 14.66
C TRP A 52 7.48 -0.41 15.40
N ALA A 53 6.56 -1.06 14.69
CA ALA A 53 5.54 -1.93 15.28
C ALA A 53 4.98 -2.89 14.20
N PRO A 54 4.39 -4.04 14.59
CA PRO A 54 3.74 -4.97 13.64
C PRO A 54 2.27 -4.62 13.41
N GLY A 55 1.75 -4.97 12.23
CA GLY A 55 0.31 -5.01 11.90
C GLY A 55 -0.51 -3.83 12.38
N GLY A 56 -1.55 -4.09 13.15
CA GLY A 56 -2.48 -3.06 13.64
C GLY A 56 -1.85 -2.02 14.55
N ALA A 57 -0.79 -2.36 15.29
CA ALA A 57 -0.05 -1.40 16.09
C ALA A 57 0.69 -0.40 15.20
N ALA A 58 1.27 -0.86 14.07
CA ALA A 58 1.92 0.00 13.08
C ALA A 58 0.93 0.98 12.44
N MET A 59 -0.25 0.49 12.02
CA MET A 59 -1.29 1.31 11.40
C MET A 59 -1.83 2.39 12.35
N ARG A 60 -2.08 2.03 13.62
CA ARG A 60 -2.52 3.00 14.64
C ARG A 60 -1.46 4.05 14.93
N TRP A 61 -0.20 3.63 15.01
CA TRP A 61 0.92 4.55 15.18
C TRP A 61 1.01 5.52 14.01
N ALA A 62 1.00 5.02 12.76
CA ALA A 62 1.05 5.85 11.56
C ALA A 62 -0.07 6.89 11.52
N ARG A 63 -1.32 6.49 11.81
CA ARG A 63 -2.44 7.42 11.95
C ARG A 63 -2.12 8.53 12.96
N ASN A 64 -1.66 8.16 14.16
CA ASN A 64 -1.50 9.10 15.27
C ASN A 64 -0.33 10.08 15.08
N ILE A 65 0.73 9.68 14.37
CA ILE A 65 1.84 10.60 14.03
C ILE A 65 1.52 11.52 12.85
N GLY A 66 0.38 11.34 12.18
CA GLY A 66 -0.08 12.25 11.12
C GLY A 66 0.31 11.84 9.71
N ALA A 67 0.48 10.55 9.44
CA ALA A 67 0.59 10.07 8.06
C ALA A 67 -0.67 10.43 7.27
N ASP A 68 -0.51 10.83 6.00
CA ASP A 68 -1.62 11.11 5.12
C ASP A 68 -2.27 9.83 4.61
N TYR A 69 -1.50 8.78 4.42
CA TYR A 69 -1.99 7.46 3.98
C TYR A 69 -1.40 6.32 4.80
N LEU A 70 -2.24 5.33 5.05
CA LEU A 70 -1.84 4.02 5.53
C LEU A 70 -1.68 3.09 4.31
N GLU A 71 -0.46 2.72 4.01
CA GLU A 71 -0.16 1.82 2.91
C GLU A 71 -0.24 0.37 3.38
N LEU A 72 -0.70 -0.52 2.49
CA LEU A 72 -0.88 -1.94 2.76
C LEU A 72 -0.81 -2.78 1.49
N ASP A 73 -0.18 -3.95 1.59
CA ASP A 73 -0.18 -4.98 0.55
C ASP A 73 -1.43 -5.86 0.72
N LEU A 74 -2.28 -5.94 -0.31
CA LEU A 74 -3.48 -6.77 -0.26
C LEU A 74 -3.24 -8.14 -0.88
N GLN A 75 -3.63 -9.17 -0.15
CA GLN A 75 -3.79 -10.53 -0.62
C GLN A 75 -5.19 -11.02 -0.25
N ARG A 76 -5.56 -12.22 -0.69
CA ARG A 76 -6.90 -12.77 -0.45
C ARG A 76 -6.84 -14.16 0.17
N THR A 77 -7.64 -14.39 1.20
CA THR A 77 -7.80 -15.70 1.81
C THR A 77 -8.55 -16.68 0.89
N LYS A 78 -8.50 -17.97 1.23
CA LYS A 78 -9.25 -19.02 0.53
C LYS A 78 -10.76 -18.76 0.46
N ASP A 79 -11.31 -18.15 1.50
CA ASP A 79 -12.74 -17.79 1.62
C ASP A 79 -13.05 -16.36 1.15
N GLY A 80 -12.13 -15.73 0.41
CA GLY A 80 -12.38 -14.48 -0.33
C GLY A 80 -12.19 -13.20 0.45
N VAL A 81 -11.65 -13.23 1.67
CA VAL A 81 -11.44 -12.02 2.47
C VAL A 81 -10.13 -11.33 2.09
N LEU A 82 -10.18 -10.02 1.82
CA LEU A 82 -8.98 -9.21 1.59
C LEU A 82 -8.25 -8.93 2.90
N ILE A 83 -6.96 -9.26 2.93
CA ILE A 83 -6.08 -9.13 4.10
C ILE A 83 -4.86 -8.28 3.78
N ALA A 84 -4.29 -7.64 4.79
CA ALA A 84 -3.05 -6.87 4.70
C ALA A 84 -1.85 -7.77 5.04
N LEU A 85 -1.18 -8.29 4.02
CA LEU A 85 -0.03 -9.17 4.13
C LEU A 85 0.90 -9.02 2.93
N HIS A 86 2.20 -8.78 3.17
CA HIS A 86 3.16 -8.60 2.09
C HIS A 86 3.62 -9.94 1.48
N ASP A 87 4.01 -10.90 2.33
CA ASP A 87 4.61 -12.15 1.87
C ASP A 87 3.54 -13.14 1.37
N VAL A 88 3.85 -13.88 0.32
CA VAL A 88 2.97 -14.92 -0.23
C VAL A 88 2.69 -16.03 0.78
N ASN A 89 3.68 -16.37 1.62
CA ASN A 89 3.53 -17.35 2.68
C ASN A 89 3.62 -16.73 4.08
N LEU A 90 3.25 -17.50 5.08
CA LEU A 90 3.05 -17.02 6.46
C LEU A 90 4.30 -17.17 7.35
N ARG A 91 5.36 -17.82 6.86
CA ARG A 91 6.48 -18.32 7.66
C ARG A 91 7.28 -17.22 8.37
N ARG A 92 7.59 -16.13 7.66
CA ARG A 92 8.43 -15.04 8.18
C ARG A 92 7.74 -14.23 9.28
N THR A 93 6.43 -14.03 9.17
CA THR A 93 5.69 -13.06 9.98
C THR A 93 4.65 -13.66 10.90
N THR A 94 4.60 -15.01 10.98
CA THR A 94 3.67 -15.70 11.88
C THR A 94 4.31 -16.92 12.53
N ASN A 95 3.55 -17.61 13.38
CA ASN A 95 3.91 -18.91 13.97
C ASN A 95 3.28 -20.09 13.22
N VAL A 96 3.08 -19.96 11.90
CA VAL A 96 2.43 -21.00 11.07
C VAL A 96 3.09 -22.36 11.17
N GLU A 97 4.41 -22.43 11.33
CA GLU A 97 5.16 -23.67 11.51
C GLU A 97 4.76 -24.46 12.77
N THR A 98 4.27 -23.74 13.78
CA THR A 98 3.79 -24.36 15.03
C THR A 98 2.31 -24.75 14.94
N VAL A 99 1.48 -23.90 14.30
CA VAL A 99 0.03 -24.06 14.27
C VAL A 99 -0.42 -24.98 13.12
N PHE A 100 0.23 -24.85 11.95
CA PHE A 100 -0.07 -25.60 10.73
C PHE A 100 1.21 -26.17 10.10
N PRO A 101 1.96 -27.07 10.77
CA PRO A 101 3.27 -27.54 10.33
C PRO A 101 3.26 -28.15 8.92
N ASP A 102 2.21 -28.89 8.57
CA ASP A 102 2.08 -29.55 7.26
C ASP A 102 1.78 -28.57 6.12
N ARG A 103 1.39 -27.33 6.43
CA ARG A 103 1.06 -26.26 5.47
C ARG A 103 1.89 -25.01 5.67
N ALA A 104 3.00 -25.11 6.38
CA ALA A 104 3.83 -23.95 6.70
C ALA A 104 4.38 -23.22 5.46
N ASP A 105 4.56 -23.93 4.36
CA ASP A 105 5.02 -23.38 3.06
C ASP A 105 3.90 -23.06 2.09
N SER A 106 2.64 -23.38 2.43
CA SER A 106 1.49 -23.06 1.59
C SER A 106 1.32 -21.56 1.44
N PRO A 107 0.88 -21.10 0.25
CA PRO A 107 0.52 -19.72 0.05
C PRO A 107 -0.71 -19.34 0.89
N VAL A 108 -0.82 -18.07 1.25
CA VAL A 108 -1.93 -17.57 2.08
C VAL A 108 -3.30 -17.82 1.46
N SER A 109 -3.38 -17.93 0.13
CA SER A 109 -4.61 -18.26 -0.61
C SER A 109 -5.20 -19.63 -0.29
N GLU A 110 -4.47 -20.52 0.39
CA GLU A 110 -4.95 -21.81 0.84
C GLU A 110 -5.56 -21.78 2.25
N PHE A 111 -5.42 -20.67 2.98
CA PHE A 111 -5.94 -20.49 4.32
C PHE A 111 -7.22 -19.67 4.33
N THR A 112 -8.20 -20.09 5.13
CA THR A 112 -9.38 -19.29 5.45
C THR A 112 -9.05 -18.21 6.47
N LEU A 113 -9.89 -17.17 6.58
CA LEU A 113 -9.71 -16.14 7.60
C LEU A 113 -9.73 -16.75 9.03
N GLU A 114 -10.58 -17.73 9.27
CA GLU A 114 -10.68 -18.39 10.59
C GLU A 114 -9.39 -19.13 10.95
N GLU A 115 -8.72 -19.76 9.99
CA GLU A 115 -7.39 -20.37 10.18
C GLU A 115 -6.32 -19.31 10.45
N LEU A 116 -6.32 -18.20 9.69
CA LEU A 116 -5.37 -17.10 9.92
C LEU A 116 -5.55 -16.45 11.29
N ARG A 117 -6.76 -16.45 11.85
CA ARG A 117 -7.04 -15.92 13.19
C ARG A 117 -6.48 -16.78 14.34
N GLN A 118 -5.94 -17.96 14.06
CA GLN A 118 -5.25 -18.81 15.03
C GLN A 118 -3.77 -18.46 15.13
N LEU A 119 -3.24 -17.68 14.21
CA LEU A 119 -1.83 -17.33 14.13
C LEU A 119 -1.50 -16.09 14.96
N ASP A 120 -0.29 -16.10 15.50
CA ASP A 120 0.37 -14.92 16.05
C ASP A 120 1.20 -14.25 14.96
N ALA A 121 0.77 -13.10 14.51
CA ALA A 121 1.43 -12.27 13.50
C ALA A 121 2.19 -11.07 14.10
N GLY A 122 2.44 -11.05 15.40
CA GLY A 122 3.11 -9.96 16.08
C GLY A 122 4.45 -10.33 16.75
N SER A 123 4.54 -11.52 17.31
CA SER A 123 5.74 -11.96 18.07
C SER A 123 7.01 -12.04 17.24
N TRP A 124 6.90 -12.25 15.92
CA TRP A 124 8.06 -12.21 15.02
C TRP A 124 8.80 -10.86 15.07
N PHE A 125 8.04 -9.76 15.23
CA PHE A 125 8.61 -8.43 15.31
C PHE A 125 9.52 -8.28 16.55
N ASN A 126 9.07 -8.78 17.69
CA ASN A 126 9.84 -8.74 18.93
C ASN A 126 11.18 -9.50 18.79
N LYS A 127 11.17 -10.64 18.09
CA LYS A 127 12.40 -11.41 17.80
C LYS A 127 13.34 -10.67 16.86
N ALA A 128 12.79 -10.06 15.81
CA ALA A 128 13.56 -9.33 14.79
C ALA A 128 14.06 -7.97 15.29
N ASN A 129 13.40 -7.38 16.29
CA ASN A 129 13.66 -6.02 16.78
C ASN A 129 13.66 -5.96 18.32
N PRO A 130 14.64 -6.57 19.00
CA PRO A 130 14.63 -6.68 20.47
C PRO A 130 14.58 -5.33 21.17
N ASP A 131 15.22 -4.29 20.61
CA ASP A 131 15.23 -2.93 21.19
C ASP A 131 13.86 -2.24 21.15
N ARG A 132 12.94 -2.74 20.32
CA ARG A 132 11.58 -2.21 20.13
C ARG A 132 10.52 -3.21 20.54
N ALA A 133 10.91 -4.35 21.09
CA ALA A 133 10.01 -5.41 21.50
C ALA A 133 9.03 -4.92 22.58
N ARG A 134 7.76 -5.31 22.45
CA ARG A 134 6.70 -5.02 23.44
C ARG A 134 5.81 -6.23 23.60
N LYS A 135 5.46 -6.53 24.87
CA LYS A 135 4.51 -7.60 25.17
C LYS A 135 3.17 -7.44 24.44
N ALA A 136 2.73 -6.20 24.25
CA ALA A 136 1.49 -5.87 23.52
C ALA A 136 1.50 -6.25 22.04
N PHE A 137 2.64 -6.64 21.47
CA PHE A 137 2.74 -7.12 20.10
C PHE A 137 2.51 -8.63 19.98
N GLU A 138 2.62 -9.38 21.07
CA GLU A 138 2.38 -10.82 21.10
C GLU A 138 0.89 -11.11 20.82
N GLY A 139 0.62 -12.11 19.97
CA GLY A 139 -0.74 -12.52 19.63
C GLY A 139 -1.51 -11.54 18.74
N LEU A 140 -0.86 -10.58 18.09
CA LEU A 140 -1.53 -9.73 17.10
C LEU A 140 -1.89 -10.55 15.86
N ASP A 141 -3.07 -10.24 15.29
CA ASP A 141 -3.60 -10.91 14.11
C ASP A 141 -3.11 -10.24 12.82
N ILE A 142 -3.17 -11.01 11.72
CA ILE A 142 -3.16 -10.45 10.36
C ILE A 142 -4.42 -9.59 10.19
N LEU A 143 -4.26 -8.36 9.69
CA LEU A 143 -5.37 -7.44 9.47
C LEU A 143 -6.14 -7.79 8.20
N THR A 144 -7.44 -7.52 8.22
CA THR A 144 -8.25 -7.42 6.99
C THR A 144 -8.22 -5.98 6.45
N LEU A 145 -8.65 -5.78 5.20
CA LEU A 145 -8.86 -4.43 4.66
C LEU A 145 -9.84 -3.63 5.55
N GLU A 146 -10.91 -4.26 6.04
CA GLU A 146 -11.83 -3.61 6.99
C GLU A 146 -11.11 -3.14 8.26
N ASP A 147 -10.23 -3.96 8.84
CA ASP A 147 -9.47 -3.57 10.03
C ASP A 147 -8.67 -2.28 9.78
N VAL A 148 -7.98 -2.18 8.63
CA VAL A 148 -7.19 -0.99 8.26
C VAL A 148 -8.09 0.24 8.07
N VAL A 149 -9.22 0.07 7.39
CA VAL A 149 -10.22 1.13 7.20
C VAL A 149 -10.75 1.62 8.55
N ARG A 150 -11.12 0.71 9.47
CA ARG A 150 -11.60 1.10 10.82
C ARG A 150 -10.52 1.82 11.62
N ILE A 151 -9.27 1.38 11.48
CA ILE A 151 -8.14 2.10 12.10
C ILE A 151 -8.02 3.52 11.52
N ALA A 152 -8.10 3.69 10.21
CA ALA A 152 -8.08 5.01 9.59
C ALA A 152 -9.25 5.92 10.05
N GLU A 153 -10.40 5.33 10.37
CA GLU A 153 -11.58 6.00 10.91
C GLU A 153 -11.48 6.36 12.41
N GLY A 154 -10.38 5.99 13.09
CA GLY A 154 -10.17 6.28 14.51
C GLY A 154 -10.65 5.18 15.46
N TYR A 155 -10.87 3.97 14.95
CA TYR A 155 -11.25 2.82 15.77
C TYR A 155 -10.05 1.91 16.03
N ARG A 156 -10.24 1.00 17.01
CA ARG A 156 -9.36 -0.15 17.27
C ARG A 156 -10.18 -1.43 17.37
N ILE A 157 -9.50 -2.55 17.18
CA ILE A 157 -10.07 -3.88 17.37
C ILE A 157 -10.22 -4.12 18.88
N VAL A 158 -11.42 -4.53 19.30
CA VAL A 158 -11.66 -4.92 20.70
C VAL A 158 -11.02 -6.28 20.97
N ARG A 159 -10.27 -6.37 22.06
CA ARG A 159 -9.65 -7.61 22.54
C ARG A 159 -10.09 -7.93 23.95
N ASP A 160 -10.26 -9.21 24.24
CA ASP A 160 -10.54 -9.70 25.58
C ASP A 160 -9.29 -9.63 26.50
N ARG A 161 -9.45 -10.08 27.76
CA ARG A 161 -8.36 -10.11 28.74
C ARG A 161 -7.19 -11.04 28.36
N ALA A 162 -7.45 -12.01 27.49
CA ALA A 162 -6.41 -12.91 26.93
C ALA A 162 -5.77 -12.36 25.66
N GLY A 163 -6.14 -11.14 25.22
CA GLY A 163 -5.64 -10.49 24.01
C GLY A 163 -6.30 -11.00 22.73
N LYS A 164 -7.31 -11.87 22.81
CA LYS A 164 -8.02 -12.41 21.65
C LYS A 164 -9.05 -11.41 21.13
N ARG A 165 -9.20 -11.38 19.79
CA ARG A 165 -10.21 -10.57 19.10
C ARG A 165 -11.63 -10.94 19.55
N VAL A 166 -12.45 -9.93 19.82
CA VAL A 166 -13.86 -10.07 20.17
C VAL A 166 -14.73 -9.92 18.92
N TYR A 167 -15.77 -10.73 18.84
CA TYR A 167 -16.72 -10.71 17.72
C TYR A 167 -18.12 -10.42 18.21
N ASP A 168 -18.90 -9.72 17.41
CA ASP A 168 -20.34 -9.65 17.47
C ASP A 168 -20.92 -10.72 16.54
N ILE A 169 -22.03 -11.33 16.94
CA ILE A 169 -22.75 -12.32 16.13
C ILE A 169 -24.03 -11.66 15.63
N ASP A 170 -24.23 -11.64 14.32
CA ASP A 170 -25.48 -11.13 13.74
C ASP A 170 -26.63 -12.15 13.82
N GLY A 171 -27.84 -11.72 13.43
CA GLY A 171 -29.03 -12.57 13.45
C GLY A 171 -28.98 -13.78 12.51
N GLN A 172 -27.92 -13.90 11.68
CA GLN A 172 -27.66 -15.02 10.77
C GLN A 172 -26.49 -15.89 11.24
N GLY A 173 -25.99 -15.64 12.45
CA GLY A 173 -24.87 -16.39 13.04
C GLY A 173 -23.47 -16.01 12.49
N ARG A 174 -23.35 -14.95 11.69
CA ARG A 174 -22.06 -14.52 11.14
C ARG A 174 -21.28 -13.69 12.16
N LYS A 175 -19.98 -13.94 12.24
CA LYS A 175 -19.05 -13.22 13.11
C LYS A 175 -18.61 -11.91 12.46
N HIS A 176 -18.74 -10.80 13.19
CA HIS A 176 -18.23 -9.50 12.81
C HIS A 176 -17.22 -9.02 13.86
N THR A 177 -16.04 -8.60 13.44
CA THR A 177 -15.06 -8.02 14.38
C THR A 177 -15.69 -6.86 15.12
N ARG A 178 -15.58 -6.87 16.46
CA ARG A 178 -16.01 -5.73 17.27
C ARG A 178 -14.94 -4.65 17.25
N TYR A 179 -15.36 -3.43 16.93
CA TYR A 179 -14.54 -2.24 16.96
C TYR A 179 -15.05 -1.26 18.01
N GLU A 180 -14.14 -0.52 18.62
CA GLU A 180 -14.47 0.58 19.52
C GLU A 180 -13.63 1.82 19.16
N LYS A 181 -14.07 3.01 19.61
CA LYS A 181 -13.25 4.20 19.44
C LYS A 181 -11.91 4.00 20.13
N ASP A 182 -10.83 4.30 19.42
CA ASP A 182 -9.49 4.18 19.96
C ASP A 182 -9.25 5.28 21.01
N PRO A 183 -8.97 4.98 22.28
CA PRO A 183 -8.69 6.00 23.29
C PRO A 183 -7.44 6.84 22.99
N ASP A 184 -6.52 6.31 22.16
CA ASP A 184 -5.32 7.05 21.74
C ASP A 184 -5.56 7.84 20.44
N ASP A 185 -6.80 7.83 19.89
CA ASP A 185 -7.11 8.57 18.66
C ASP A 185 -7.00 10.07 18.87
N ASN A 186 -6.17 10.71 18.05
CA ASN A 186 -5.95 12.15 18.09
C ASN A 186 -6.72 12.94 17.05
N GLY A 187 -7.63 12.28 16.34
CA GLY A 187 -8.51 12.91 15.34
C GLY A 187 -7.95 12.99 13.92
N ASN A 188 -6.78 12.41 13.61
CA ASN A 188 -6.30 12.25 12.25
C ASN A 188 -7.14 11.21 11.50
N ARG A 189 -7.42 11.48 10.22
CA ARG A 189 -8.18 10.60 9.32
C ARG A 189 -7.40 10.42 8.01
N PRO A 190 -6.37 9.54 8.01
CA PRO A 190 -5.61 9.24 6.81
C PRO A 190 -6.48 8.53 5.77
N GLY A 191 -6.05 8.62 4.52
CA GLY A 191 -6.49 7.73 3.47
C GLY A 191 -5.84 6.34 3.59
N ILE A 192 -6.18 5.45 2.66
CA ILE A 192 -5.50 4.16 2.48
C ILE A 192 -4.84 4.08 1.12
N TYR A 193 -3.75 3.30 1.05
CA TYR A 193 -2.94 3.14 -0.16
C TYR A 193 -2.70 1.65 -0.44
N PRO A 194 -3.76 0.90 -0.85
CA PRO A 194 -3.70 -0.54 -1.02
C PRO A 194 -2.96 -0.95 -2.32
N GLU A 195 -2.01 -1.89 -2.20
CA GLU A 195 -1.39 -2.59 -3.32
C GLU A 195 -2.15 -3.88 -3.62
N THR A 196 -2.43 -4.17 -4.89
CA THR A 196 -2.80 -5.52 -5.32
C THR A 196 -1.52 -6.37 -5.42
N LYS A 197 -1.20 -7.08 -4.33
CA LYS A 197 0.03 -7.87 -4.20
C LYS A 197 -0.14 -9.23 -4.87
N GLU A 198 0.82 -9.60 -5.76
CA GLU A 198 0.80 -10.88 -6.48
C GLU A 198 -0.60 -11.24 -7.06
N PRO A 199 -1.25 -10.31 -7.80
CA PRO A 199 -2.66 -10.46 -8.17
C PRO A 199 -2.95 -11.70 -9.05
N HIS A 200 -1.93 -12.26 -9.69
CA HIS A 200 -2.04 -13.49 -10.45
C HIS A 200 -2.40 -14.72 -9.59
N LEU A 201 -2.06 -14.69 -8.29
CA LEU A 201 -2.45 -15.72 -7.32
C LEU A 201 -3.90 -15.57 -6.83
N PHE A 202 -4.53 -14.44 -7.10
CA PHE A 202 -5.85 -14.07 -6.58
C PHE A 202 -6.78 -13.56 -7.67
N PRO A 203 -7.14 -14.39 -8.69
CA PRO A 203 -7.99 -13.93 -9.80
C PRO A 203 -9.28 -13.27 -9.32
N GLY A 204 -9.53 -12.04 -9.79
CA GLY A 204 -10.72 -11.26 -9.44
C GLY A 204 -10.59 -10.38 -8.19
N MET A 205 -9.42 -10.31 -7.55
CA MET A 205 -9.22 -9.49 -6.34
C MET A 205 -9.51 -8.00 -6.57
N GLU A 206 -9.35 -7.48 -7.77
CA GLU A 206 -9.67 -6.09 -8.10
C GLU A 206 -11.17 -5.81 -7.98
N LYS A 207 -12.02 -6.78 -8.35
CA LYS A 207 -13.49 -6.69 -8.17
C LYS A 207 -13.87 -6.83 -6.70
N ASP A 208 -13.23 -7.76 -5.98
CA ASP A 208 -13.45 -7.92 -4.55
C ASP A 208 -13.08 -6.63 -3.79
N LEU A 209 -12.01 -5.94 -4.22
CA LEU A 209 -11.59 -4.66 -3.65
C LEU A 209 -12.66 -3.57 -3.82
N VAL A 210 -13.26 -3.46 -5.01
CA VAL A 210 -14.37 -2.52 -5.25
C VAL A 210 -15.55 -2.82 -4.33
N ILE A 211 -15.99 -4.10 -4.29
CA ILE A 211 -17.13 -4.53 -3.49
C ILE A 211 -16.89 -4.21 -2.01
N GLU A 212 -15.71 -4.53 -1.51
CA GLU A 212 -15.37 -4.29 -0.11
C GLU A 212 -15.29 -2.80 0.24
N LEU A 213 -14.65 -1.98 -0.61
CA LEU A 213 -14.61 -0.52 -0.41
C LEU A 213 -16.01 0.10 -0.48
N GLN A 214 -16.91 -0.40 -1.34
CA GLN A 214 -18.31 0.03 -1.38
C GLN A 214 -19.04 -0.35 -0.09
N ARG A 215 -18.90 -1.58 0.38
CA ARG A 215 -19.48 -2.06 1.64
C ARG A 215 -19.05 -1.20 2.84
N LEU A 216 -17.79 -0.77 2.84
CA LEU A 216 -17.21 0.08 3.89
C LEU A 216 -17.59 1.57 3.75
N GLY A 217 -18.20 1.97 2.64
CA GLY A 217 -18.53 3.37 2.34
C GLY A 217 -17.31 4.23 1.96
N TRP A 218 -16.22 3.58 1.56
CA TRP A 218 -14.96 4.23 1.16
C TRP A 218 -14.83 4.44 -0.35
N TYR A 219 -15.65 3.78 -1.12
CA TYR A 219 -15.81 4.01 -2.54
C TYR A 219 -17.30 4.01 -2.91
N HIS A 220 -17.70 4.88 -3.81
CA HIS A 220 -19.00 4.87 -4.47
C HIS A 220 -18.84 5.44 -5.88
N PRO A 221 -19.55 4.91 -6.89
CA PRO A 221 -19.55 5.49 -8.24
C PRO A 221 -19.96 6.97 -8.23
N ASP A 222 -20.92 7.33 -7.37
CA ASP A 222 -21.24 8.73 -7.04
C ASP A 222 -20.44 9.18 -5.80
N ALA A 223 -19.49 10.09 -5.99
CA ALA A 223 -18.64 10.60 -4.92
C ALA A 223 -19.43 11.24 -3.77
N GLY A 224 -20.60 11.83 -4.05
CA GLY A 224 -21.45 12.45 -3.03
C GLY A 224 -22.06 11.48 -2.01
N GLN A 225 -22.05 10.19 -2.30
CA GLN A 225 -22.56 9.14 -1.42
C GLN A 225 -21.49 8.49 -0.54
N MET A 226 -20.25 8.94 -0.61
CA MET A 226 -19.19 8.41 0.23
C MET A 226 -19.37 8.79 1.70
N LYS A 227 -19.12 7.84 2.60
CA LYS A 227 -19.19 8.04 4.05
C LYS A 227 -18.33 9.24 4.48
N GLN A 228 -18.88 10.11 5.30
CA GLN A 228 -18.15 11.17 5.98
C GLN A 228 -17.68 10.69 7.36
N ILE A 229 -16.43 10.99 7.68
CA ILE A 229 -15.77 10.51 8.90
C ILE A 229 -15.43 11.72 9.77
N PRO A 230 -15.87 11.74 11.06
CA PRO A 230 -15.52 12.83 11.96
C PRO A 230 -14.01 13.02 12.07
N VAL A 231 -13.54 14.25 11.88
CA VAL A 231 -12.13 14.65 11.96
C VAL A 231 -11.98 15.81 12.92
N THR A 232 -10.87 15.86 13.67
CA THR A 232 -10.56 17.01 14.51
C THR A 232 -9.98 18.15 13.67
N ALA A 233 -10.38 19.37 13.96
CA ALA A 233 -9.90 20.56 13.23
C ALA A 233 -8.35 20.63 13.26
N GLY A 234 -7.75 20.91 12.11
CA GLY A 234 -6.28 21.00 11.95
C GLY A 234 -5.56 19.65 11.90
N LYS A 235 -6.29 18.54 11.84
CA LYS A 235 -5.74 17.18 11.67
C LYS A 235 -5.85 16.72 10.23
N VAL A 236 -5.13 15.62 9.90
CA VAL A 236 -5.23 14.97 8.59
C VAL A 236 -6.67 14.58 8.32
N ALA A 237 -7.18 14.91 7.13
CA ALA A 237 -8.57 14.71 6.74
C ALA A 237 -8.74 14.00 5.39
N ILE A 238 -7.70 13.32 4.91
CA ILE A 238 -7.65 12.65 3.59
C ILE A 238 -8.82 11.67 3.43
N ALA A 239 -9.22 10.97 4.49
CA ALA A 239 -10.35 10.05 4.48
C ALA A 239 -11.70 10.69 4.10
N ASN A 240 -11.80 12.03 4.07
CA ASN A 240 -12.98 12.77 3.62
C ASN A 240 -12.82 13.41 2.23
N SER A 241 -11.70 13.16 1.57
CA SER A 241 -11.44 13.67 0.21
C SER A 241 -11.79 12.64 -0.87
N SER A 242 -11.85 13.08 -2.11
CA SER A 242 -12.00 12.18 -3.27
C SER A 242 -10.79 11.26 -3.49
N ALA A 243 -9.65 11.58 -2.88
CA ALA A 243 -8.42 10.79 -2.90
C ALA A 243 -8.23 9.95 -1.63
N ARG A 244 -9.29 9.63 -0.88
CA ARG A 244 -9.20 8.78 0.33
C ARG A 244 -8.60 7.39 0.06
N VAL A 245 -8.66 6.92 -1.18
CA VAL A 245 -8.04 5.67 -1.63
C VAL A 245 -7.12 6.01 -2.79
N ILE A 246 -5.86 5.61 -2.70
CA ILE A 246 -4.95 5.51 -3.84
C ILE A 246 -4.67 4.03 -4.04
N LEU A 247 -4.90 3.54 -5.24
CA LEU A 247 -4.56 2.15 -5.60
C LEU A 247 -3.10 2.07 -6.05
N GLN A 248 -2.48 0.91 -5.87
CA GLN A 248 -1.16 0.65 -6.45
C GLN A 248 -1.02 -0.79 -6.93
N THR A 249 -0.15 -0.99 -7.91
CA THR A 249 0.18 -2.33 -8.42
C THR A 249 1.50 -2.31 -9.19
N PHE A 250 2.25 -3.42 -9.12
CA PHE A 250 3.37 -3.71 -10.02
C PHE A 250 2.90 -4.42 -11.30
N SER A 251 1.70 -5.01 -11.29
CA SER A 251 1.20 -5.85 -12.37
C SER A 251 0.54 -5.04 -13.48
N ASP A 252 1.02 -5.23 -14.72
CA ASP A 252 0.41 -4.66 -15.92
C ASP A 252 -1.05 -5.12 -16.05
N GLU A 253 -1.31 -6.40 -15.83
CA GLU A 253 -2.65 -6.98 -15.92
C GLU A 253 -3.60 -6.43 -14.84
N SER A 254 -3.11 -6.33 -13.62
CA SER A 254 -3.93 -5.77 -12.52
C SER A 254 -4.22 -4.29 -12.74
N LEU A 255 -3.29 -3.51 -13.30
CA LEU A 255 -3.55 -2.10 -13.63
C LEU A 255 -4.73 -1.97 -14.61
N VAL A 256 -4.78 -2.82 -15.65
CA VAL A 256 -5.91 -2.86 -16.60
C VAL A 256 -7.21 -3.22 -15.86
N LYS A 257 -7.18 -4.28 -15.04
CA LYS A 257 -8.36 -4.75 -14.28
C LYS A 257 -8.85 -3.72 -13.26
N LEU A 258 -7.94 -3.00 -12.60
CA LEU A 258 -8.31 -1.90 -11.68
C LEU A 258 -9.03 -0.78 -12.43
N LYS A 259 -8.54 -0.38 -13.59
CA LYS A 259 -9.22 0.62 -14.45
C LYS A 259 -10.63 0.18 -14.82
N GLU A 260 -10.83 -1.10 -15.15
CA GLU A 260 -12.14 -1.65 -15.51
C GLU A 260 -13.07 -1.78 -14.31
N ALA A 261 -12.53 -2.17 -13.15
CA ALA A 261 -13.30 -2.43 -11.94
C ALA A 261 -13.79 -1.14 -11.25
N PHE A 262 -13.10 0.00 -11.42
CA PHE A 262 -13.44 1.28 -10.81
C PHE A 262 -14.05 2.25 -11.85
N PRO A 263 -15.39 2.24 -12.10
CA PRO A 263 -16.05 3.10 -13.09
C PRO A 263 -15.80 4.59 -12.83
N ARG A 264 -15.89 5.02 -11.57
CA ARG A 264 -15.40 6.34 -11.15
C ARG A 264 -13.91 6.19 -10.86
N ARG A 265 -13.11 6.91 -11.60
CA ARG A 265 -11.66 6.89 -11.43
C ARG A 265 -11.26 7.40 -10.06
N ILE A 266 -10.26 6.75 -9.49
CA ILE A 266 -9.54 7.17 -8.29
C ILE A 266 -8.04 7.15 -8.60
N PRO A 267 -7.20 7.89 -7.85
CA PRO A 267 -5.77 7.90 -8.11
C PRO A 267 -5.20 6.49 -8.06
N THR A 268 -4.43 6.13 -9.09
CA THR A 268 -3.75 4.83 -9.18
C THR A 268 -2.28 5.04 -9.48
N CYS A 269 -1.43 4.38 -8.70
CA CYS A 269 0.02 4.34 -8.86
C CYS A 269 0.42 3.07 -9.60
N PHE A 270 1.19 3.23 -10.67
CA PHE A 270 1.85 2.12 -11.34
C PHE A 270 3.29 2.02 -10.82
N LEU A 271 3.57 0.95 -10.08
CA LEU A 271 4.85 0.70 -9.47
C LEU A 271 5.81 0.06 -10.46
N LEU A 272 7.06 0.48 -10.43
CA LEU A 272 8.13 -0.08 -11.25
C LEU A 272 9.19 -0.74 -10.38
N TRP A 273 9.65 -1.89 -10.84
CA TRP A 273 10.60 -2.71 -10.11
C TRP A 273 11.61 -3.35 -11.06
N LEU A 274 12.87 -3.45 -10.64
CA LEU A 274 13.94 -4.18 -11.34
C LEU A 274 14.29 -5.48 -10.59
N GLY A 275 13.29 -6.29 -10.29
CA GLY A 275 13.50 -7.61 -9.69
C GLY A 275 13.57 -8.73 -10.72
N ASN A 276 13.78 -9.97 -10.25
CA ASN A 276 13.82 -11.15 -11.13
C ASN A 276 12.51 -11.41 -11.85
N ASP A 277 11.39 -10.90 -11.29
CA ASP A 277 10.03 -11.14 -11.78
C ASP A 277 9.54 -10.07 -12.75
N VAL A 278 10.31 -8.98 -12.95
CA VAL A 278 9.98 -7.87 -13.85
C VAL A 278 11.10 -7.71 -14.87
N SER A 279 11.29 -8.75 -15.67
CA SER A 279 12.40 -8.87 -16.63
C SER A 279 12.43 -7.75 -17.68
N ASP A 280 11.29 -7.14 -17.98
CA ASP A 280 11.13 -6.16 -19.06
C ASP A 280 11.89 -4.86 -18.83
N LEU A 281 12.23 -4.54 -17.58
CA LEU A 281 12.97 -3.33 -17.22
C LEU A 281 14.49 -3.56 -17.05
N LYS A 282 14.97 -4.79 -17.19
CA LYS A 282 16.39 -5.11 -17.01
C LYS A 282 17.35 -4.37 -17.94
N GLN A 283 16.86 -3.93 -19.09
CA GLN A 283 17.66 -3.16 -20.05
C GLN A 283 17.44 -1.64 -19.95
N ASN A 284 16.39 -1.23 -19.25
CA ASN A 284 16.07 0.14 -18.83
C ASN A 284 16.53 1.24 -19.83
N THR A 285 16.25 1.03 -21.12
CA THR A 285 16.49 2.08 -22.11
C THR A 285 15.44 3.19 -21.94
N PRO A 286 15.76 4.44 -22.36
CA PRO A 286 14.79 5.52 -22.35
C PRO A 286 13.46 5.17 -23.03
N GLU A 287 13.53 4.43 -24.14
CA GLU A 287 12.37 4.00 -24.93
C GLU A 287 11.51 2.99 -24.14
N GLN A 288 12.14 2.02 -23.49
CA GLN A 288 11.41 1.04 -22.65
C GLN A 288 10.75 1.72 -21.47
N TYR A 289 11.46 2.65 -20.82
CA TYR A 289 10.90 3.41 -19.70
C TYR A 289 9.73 4.29 -20.14
N ALA A 290 9.87 4.97 -21.29
CA ALA A 290 8.78 5.73 -21.91
C ALA A 290 7.58 4.85 -22.28
N ALA A 291 7.81 3.62 -22.77
CA ALA A 291 6.75 2.67 -23.06
C ALA A 291 5.96 2.29 -21.78
N LYS A 292 6.63 2.06 -20.64
CA LYS A 292 5.95 1.79 -19.35
C LYS A 292 5.16 3.00 -18.85
N ILE A 293 5.70 4.22 -18.96
CA ILE A 293 4.95 5.45 -18.63
C ILE A 293 3.69 5.54 -19.50
N ASN A 294 3.83 5.36 -20.82
CA ASN A 294 2.70 5.43 -21.75
C ASN A 294 1.66 4.36 -21.48
N PHE A 295 2.09 3.14 -21.15
CA PHE A 295 1.19 2.06 -20.72
C PHE A 295 0.42 2.44 -19.44
N GLY A 296 1.10 3.01 -18.45
CA GLY A 296 0.48 3.50 -17.24
C GLY A 296 -0.62 4.54 -17.54
N ILE A 297 -0.31 5.54 -18.38
CA ILE A 297 -1.26 6.59 -18.79
C ILE A 297 -2.48 5.98 -19.49
N GLU A 298 -2.27 5.08 -20.45
CA GLU A 298 -3.34 4.41 -21.21
C GLU A 298 -4.26 3.58 -20.31
N ASN A 299 -3.71 3.05 -19.22
CA ASN A 299 -4.44 2.21 -18.27
C ASN A 299 -4.83 2.91 -16.97
N GLY A 300 -4.84 4.25 -16.99
CA GLY A 300 -5.48 5.05 -15.94
C GLY A 300 -4.60 5.36 -14.73
N ALA A 301 -3.31 5.00 -14.75
CA ALA A 301 -2.37 5.46 -13.75
C ALA A 301 -2.17 6.99 -13.85
N VAL A 302 -2.04 7.65 -12.72
CA VAL A 302 -1.74 9.08 -12.58
C VAL A 302 -0.50 9.32 -11.73
N ILE A 303 0.02 8.27 -11.11
CA ILE A 303 1.23 8.25 -10.31
C ILE A 303 2.14 7.15 -10.87
N MET A 304 3.44 7.43 -10.97
CA MET A 304 4.45 6.46 -11.30
C MET A 304 5.34 6.25 -10.07
N GLY A 305 5.53 4.98 -9.66
CA GLY A 305 6.33 4.60 -8.51
C GLY A 305 7.62 3.87 -8.92
N PRO A 306 8.67 4.57 -9.41
CA PRO A 306 9.95 3.94 -9.72
C PRO A 306 10.71 3.60 -8.44
N SER A 307 11.37 2.42 -8.41
CA SER A 307 12.25 2.07 -7.30
C SER A 307 13.50 2.97 -7.27
N ILE A 308 14.02 3.20 -6.06
CA ILE A 308 15.28 3.90 -5.83
C ILE A 308 16.32 2.92 -5.28
N ALA A 309 17.61 3.14 -5.64
CA ALA A 309 18.73 2.36 -5.13
C ALA A 309 19.05 2.70 -3.68
N GLY A 310 19.81 1.82 -3.03
CA GLY A 310 20.33 2.02 -1.69
C GLY A 310 19.60 1.27 -0.60
N ALA A 311 20.06 1.47 0.63
CA ALA A 311 19.48 0.83 1.80
C ALA A 311 18.05 1.33 2.07
N PRO A 312 17.13 0.43 2.49
CA PRO A 312 17.35 -0.99 2.74
C PRO A 312 17.23 -1.89 1.51
N ASN A 313 16.86 -1.35 0.35
CA ASN A 313 16.34 -2.14 -0.77
C ASN A 313 17.44 -2.76 -1.66
N HIS A 314 18.56 -2.07 -1.86
CA HIS A 314 19.68 -2.52 -2.70
C HIS A 314 19.32 -2.87 -4.16
N TYR A 315 18.30 -2.20 -4.72
CA TYR A 315 17.89 -2.35 -6.13
C TYR A 315 18.64 -1.37 -7.03
N ASP A 316 18.64 -1.66 -8.32
CA ASP A 316 19.04 -0.65 -9.30
C ASP A 316 18.04 0.50 -9.31
N GLU A 317 18.56 1.72 -9.37
CA GLU A 317 17.73 2.92 -9.34
C GLU A 317 16.97 3.09 -10.66
N LEU A 318 15.65 3.09 -10.59
CA LEU A 318 14.77 3.43 -11.69
C LEU A 318 14.49 4.94 -11.78
N LEU A 319 14.55 5.65 -10.64
CA LEU A 319 14.40 7.09 -10.60
C LEU A 319 15.75 7.79 -10.83
N SER A 320 16.28 7.68 -12.04
CA SER A 320 17.40 8.53 -12.48
C SER A 320 16.89 9.93 -12.90
N PRO A 321 17.74 10.96 -12.98
CA PRO A 321 17.31 12.28 -13.47
C PRO A 321 16.60 12.25 -14.82
N GLY A 322 17.09 11.43 -15.77
CA GLY A 322 16.47 11.30 -17.09
C GLY A 322 15.10 10.61 -17.04
N ASN A 323 14.96 9.56 -16.24
CA ASN A 323 13.70 8.86 -16.06
C ASN A 323 12.68 9.74 -15.31
N GLY A 324 13.14 10.48 -14.29
CA GLY A 324 12.32 11.47 -13.59
C GLY A 324 11.78 12.54 -14.52
N GLU A 325 12.60 13.02 -15.47
CA GLU A 325 12.18 13.99 -16.50
C GLU A 325 11.09 13.41 -17.41
N LEU A 326 11.17 12.14 -17.79
CA LEU A 326 10.12 11.49 -18.59
C LEU A 326 8.79 11.43 -17.84
N ILE A 327 8.80 11.08 -16.53
CA ILE A 327 7.59 11.09 -15.69
C ILE A 327 7.05 12.52 -15.59
N TYR A 328 7.90 13.51 -15.30
CA TYR A 328 7.49 14.90 -15.18
C TYR A 328 6.83 15.41 -16.47
N ARG A 329 7.40 15.11 -17.64
CA ARG A 329 6.84 15.47 -18.95
C ARG A 329 5.48 14.84 -19.24
N SER A 330 5.20 13.67 -18.67
CA SER A 330 3.91 13.01 -18.78
C SER A 330 2.80 13.70 -17.96
N GLY A 331 3.19 14.51 -16.97
CA GLY A 331 2.30 15.13 -16.01
C GLY A 331 1.86 14.19 -14.89
N MET A 332 2.46 12.99 -14.76
CA MET A 332 2.19 12.08 -13.63
C MET A 332 2.88 12.58 -12.36
N ALA A 333 2.31 12.26 -11.20
CA ALA A 333 3.01 12.37 -9.93
C ALA A 333 4.06 11.24 -9.79
N ILE A 334 5.02 11.43 -8.88
CA ILE A 334 6.06 10.45 -8.56
C ILE A 334 5.87 9.99 -7.12
N HIS A 335 5.91 8.68 -6.90
CA HIS A 335 5.88 8.03 -5.59
C HIS A 335 7.25 7.50 -5.24
#